data_7cd70b6967b19a37f2e52c427793d586
#
_entry.id   7cd70b6967b19a37f2e52c427793d586
#
_cell.length_a   1.000
_cell.length_b   1.000
_cell.length_c   1.000
_cell.angle_alpha   90.00
_cell.angle_beta   90.00
_cell.angle_gamma   90.00
#
_symmetry.space_group_name_H-M   'P 1'
#
loop_
_entity.id
_entity.type
_entity.pdbx_description
1 polymer ?
#
loop_
_entity_poly.entity_id
_entity_poly.type
_entity_poly.pdbx_seq_one_letter_code
_entity_poly.pdbx_strand_id
1 'polypeptide(L)'
;SAACFGAERLYVVGHVPERSRIKASSGSLIDYVDIVPFATPRDFVDFAKSEGIQIIAGELVEEARPLSHYDFNFNSHVCLVVGNETSGVPPEIIHQSQVIYIEMPGVGYCLNTAQAANLLLYECVKQYNKSQSIDALSDYL
;
A
#
# COMPACT_ATOMS: atom_id res chain seq x y z
N SER A 1 0.96 4.35 -10.06
CA SER A 1 0.22 3.08 -9.94
C SER A 1 -0.99 3.20 -9.04
N ALA A 2 -0.91 3.96 -7.92
CA ALA A 2 -2.04 4.12 -7.00
C ALA A 2 -3.30 4.61 -7.72
N ALA A 3 -3.18 5.60 -8.60
CA ALA A 3 -4.32 6.11 -9.37
C ALA A 3 -4.90 5.06 -10.32
N CYS A 4 -4.04 4.23 -10.93
CA CYS A 4 -4.47 3.17 -11.84
C CYS A 4 -5.30 2.09 -11.14
N PHE A 5 -5.06 1.87 -9.85
CA PHE A 5 -5.79 0.90 -9.05
C PHE A 5 -6.93 1.51 -8.23
N GLY A 6 -7.21 2.81 -8.41
CA GLY A 6 -8.32 3.47 -7.76
C GLY A 6 -8.10 3.79 -6.28
N ALA A 7 -6.86 3.87 -5.83
CA ALA A 7 -6.57 4.32 -4.48
C ALA A 7 -6.99 5.77 -4.28
N GLU A 8 -7.66 6.09 -3.18
CA GLU A 8 -8.18 7.43 -2.93
C GLU A 8 -7.08 8.38 -2.44
N ARG A 9 -6.17 7.89 -1.62
CA ARG A 9 -5.16 8.72 -0.97
C ARG A 9 -3.81 8.02 -0.94
N LEU A 10 -2.77 8.83 -0.96
CA LEU A 10 -1.40 8.41 -0.75
C LEU A 10 -0.88 9.10 0.50
N TYR A 11 -0.57 8.33 1.52
CA TYR A 11 0.06 8.84 2.74
C TYR A 11 1.57 8.76 2.58
N VAL A 12 2.25 9.86 2.90
CA VAL A 12 3.71 9.93 2.82
C VAL A 12 4.24 10.28 4.20
N VAL A 13 5.10 9.40 4.74
CA VAL A 13 5.70 9.60 6.05
C VAL A 13 7.15 10.04 5.87
N GLY A 14 7.50 11.19 6.43
CA GLY A 14 8.81 11.80 6.31
C GLY A 14 8.86 12.87 5.22
N HIS A 15 9.93 12.84 4.39
CA HIS A 15 10.11 13.84 3.34
C HIS A 15 9.15 13.65 2.19
N VAL A 16 8.45 14.73 1.81
CA VAL A 16 7.55 14.72 0.65
C VAL A 16 8.28 15.35 -0.53
N PRO A 17 8.46 14.63 -1.65
CA PRO A 17 9.04 15.23 -2.86
C PRO A 17 8.18 16.36 -3.42
N GLU A 18 8.80 17.30 -4.12
CA GLU A 18 8.07 18.37 -4.79
C GLU A 18 7.03 17.79 -5.76
N ARG A 19 5.82 18.35 -5.74
CA ARG A 19 4.72 17.88 -6.59
C ARG A 19 5.08 17.91 -8.08
N SER A 20 5.86 18.88 -8.52
CA SER A 20 6.29 18.96 -9.92
C SER A 20 7.12 17.74 -10.36
N ARG A 21 7.99 17.25 -9.49
CA ARG A 21 8.81 16.05 -9.78
C ARG A 21 7.95 14.80 -9.85
N ILE A 22 7.01 14.66 -8.91
CA ILE A 22 6.08 13.54 -8.90
C ILE A 22 5.20 13.56 -10.15
N LYS A 23 4.71 14.75 -10.51
CA LYS A 23 3.87 14.94 -11.69
C LYS A 23 4.60 14.55 -12.98
N ALA A 24 5.85 14.96 -13.11
CA ALA A 24 6.65 14.63 -14.28
C ALA A 24 6.87 13.12 -14.43
N SER A 25 7.17 12.42 -13.34
CA SER A 25 7.43 10.99 -13.36
C SER A 25 6.15 10.15 -13.47
N SER A 26 5.02 10.65 -13.00
CA SER A 26 3.75 9.94 -13.01
C SER A 26 2.88 10.22 -14.25
N GLY A 27 3.33 11.08 -15.17
CA GLY A 27 2.53 11.48 -16.31
C GLY A 27 1.25 12.24 -15.93
N SER A 28 1.32 13.01 -14.87
CA SER A 28 0.20 13.78 -14.29
C SER A 28 -0.85 12.95 -13.55
N LEU A 29 -0.66 11.65 -13.39
CA LEU A 29 -1.60 10.80 -12.62
C LEU A 29 -1.68 11.22 -11.15
N ILE A 30 -0.68 11.92 -10.65
CA ILE A 30 -0.67 12.47 -9.29
C ILE A 30 -1.86 13.37 -9.00
N ASP A 31 -2.44 14.01 -10.03
CA ASP A 31 -3.59 14.89 -9.86
C ASP A 31 -4.88 14.12 -9.52
N TYR A 32 -4.87 12.80 -9.66
CA TYR A 32 -6.01 11.94 -9.35
C TYR A 32 -5.93 11.29 -7.97
N VAL A 33 -4.88 11.56 -7.20
CA VAL A 33 -4.67 10.97 -5.88
C VAL A 33 -4.33 12.08 -4.89
N ASP A 34 -5.05 12.12 -3.79
CA ASP A 34 -4.75 13.04 -2.69
C ASP A 34 -3.50 12.59 -1.96
N ILE A 35 -2.54 13.48 -1.77
CA ILE A 35 -1.33 13.21 -1.01
C ILE A 35 -1.47 13.84 0.37
N VAL A 36 -1.35 13.01 1.40
CA VAL A 36 -1.45 13.45 2.80
C VAL A 36 -0.13 13.15 3.50
N PRO A 37 0.64 14.17 3.88
CA PRO A 37 1.93 13.97 4.51
C PRO A 37 1.81 13.82 6.03
N PHE A 38 2.70 13.01 6.61
CA PHE A 38 2.90 12.90 8.05
C PHE A 38 4.38 13.09 8.34
N ALA A 39 4.69 13.90 9.35
CA ALA A 39 6.08 14.19 9.70
C ALA A 39 6.80 12.96 10.26
N THR A 40 6.10 12.15 11.06
CA THR A 40 6.68 10.98 11.74
C THR A 40 5.81 9.74 11.57
N PRO A 41 6.39 8.54 11.71
CA PRO A 41 5.60 7.30 11.73
C PRO A 41 4.53 7.30 12.83
N ARG A 42 4.82 7.88 13.97
CA ARG A 42 3.87 7.96 15.08
C ARG A 42 2.64 8.76 14.72
N ASP A 43 2.82 9.88 14.03
CA ASP A 43 1.70 10.72 13.58
C ASP A 43 0.77 9.94 12.66
N PHE A 44 1.34 9.16 11.75
CA PHE A 44 0.55 8.32 10.85
C PHE A 44 -0.21 7.24 11.63
N VAL A 45 0.44 6.55 12.56
CA VAL A 45 -0.19 5.50 13.36
C VAL A 45 -1.35 6.06 14.19
N ASP A 46 -1.16 7.22 14.83
CA ASP A 46 -2.19 7.84 15.62
C ASP A 46 -3.40 8.24 14.76
N PHE A 47 -3.14 8.77 13.57
CA PHE A 47 -4.18 9.09 12.61
C PHE A 47 -4.95 7.83 12.20
N ALA A 48 -4.25 6.75 11.83
CA ALA A 48 -4.89 5.51 11.39
C ALA A 48 -5.78 4.93 12.50
N LYS A 49 -5.32 4.97 13.74
CA LYS A 49 -6.12 4.52 14.88
C LYS A 49 -7.36 5.36 15.06
N SER A 50 -7.24 6.68 14.99
CA SER A 50 -8.37 7.59 15.18
C SER A 50 -9.45 7.41 14.10
N GLU A 51 -9.03 7.05 12.87
CA GLU A 51 -9.94 6.87 11.73
C GLU A 51 -10.40 5.42 11.54
N GLY A 52 -9.94 4.49 12.36
CA GLY A 52 -10.30 3.08 12.23
C GLY A 52 -9.74 2.43 10.98
N ILE A 53 -8.57 2.87 10.53
CA ILE A 53 -7.92 2.35 9.32
C ILE A 53 -7.10 1.12 9.68
N GLN A 54 -7.28 0.04 8.92
CA GLN A 54 -6.41 -1.14 9.01
C GLN A 54 -5.09 -0.85 8.31
N ILE A 55 -3.98 -1.09 9.00
CA ILE A 55 -2.65 -0.95 8.42
C ILE A 55 -2.13 -2.34 8.05
N ILE A 56 -1.80 -2.53 6.78
CA ILE A 56 -1.25 -3.78 6.26
C ILE A 56 0.08 -3.46 5.61
N ALA A 57 1.16 -3.92 6.22
CA ALA A 57 2.51 -3.62 5.78
C ALA A 57 3.09 -4.76 4.96
N GLY A 58 3.71 -4.43 3.84
CA GLY A 58 4.47 -5.38 3.04
C GLY A 58 5.93 -5.36 3.50
N GLU A 59 6.35 -6.40 4.20
CA GLU A 59 7.71 -6.52 4.71
C GLU A 59 8.01 -7.99 4.99
N LEU A 60 9.27 -8.40 4.80
CA LEU A 60 9.68 -9.75 5.12
C LEU A 60 10.18 -9.80 6.57
N VAL A 61 9.29 -10.17 7.47
CA VAL A 61 9.59 -10.36 8.90
C VAL A 61 9.07 -11.72 9.34
N GLU A 62 9.51 -12.17 10.53
CA GLU A 62 9.22 -13.53 11.00
C GLU A 62 7.72 -13.84 11.09
N GLU A 63 6.92 -12.91 11.53
CA GLU A 63 5.48 -13.11 11.70
C GLU A 63 4.66 -12.78 10.44
N ALA A 64 5.32 -12.44 9.33
CA ALA A 64 4.62 -12.06 8.11
C ALA A 64 3.90 -13.26 7.49
N ARG A 65 2.71 -13.00 6.95
CA ARG A 65 1.93 -13.99 6.21
C ARG A 65 2.16 -13.85 4.72
N PRO A 66 2.17 -14.95 3.96
CA PRO A 66 2.33 -14.87 2.51
C PRO A 66 1.11 -14.18 1.86
N LEU A 67 1.37 -13.32 0.90
CA LEU A 67 0.32 -12.59 0.19
C LEU A 67 -0.66 -13.53 -0.50
N SER A 68 -0.18 -14.64 -1.06
CA SER A 68 -1.02 -15.59 -1.77
C SER A 68 -2.08 -16.26 -0.89
N HIS A 69 -1.88 -16.26 0.42
CA HIS A 69 -2.80 -16.87 1.40
C HIS A 69 -3.41 -15.82 2.33
N TYR A 70 -3.32 -14.55 2.00
CA TYR A 70 -3.84 -13.49 2.83
C TYR A 70 -5.20 -13.02 2.33
N ASP A 71 -6.19 -13.07 3.20
CA ASP A 71 -7.55 -12.60 2.91
C ASP A 71 -7.73 -11.22 3.52
N PHE A 72 -7.92 -10.22 2.66
CA PHE A 72 -8.18 -8.84 3.11
C PHE A 72 -9.59 -8.74 3.68
N ASN A 73 -9.72 -7.99 4.77
CA ASN A 73 -11.00 -7.69 5.38
C ASN A 73 -11.39 -6.26 5.02
N PHE A 74 -12.49 -6.12 4.29
CA PHE A 74 -12.96 -4.82 3.80
C PHE A 74 -14.05 -4.19 4.66
N ASN A 75 -14.22 -4.64 5.88
CA ASN A 75 -15.18 -4.04 6.83
C ASN A 75 -14.75 -2.66 7.32
N SER A 76 -13.50 -2.32 7.18
CA SER A 76 -12.97 -0.98 7.43
C SER A 76 -11.99 -0.60 6.32
N HIS A 77 -11.60 0.68 6.29
CA HIS A 77 -10.62 1.14 5.30
C HIS A 77 -9.30 0.39 5.44
N VAL A 78 -8.71 0.04 4.32
CA VAL A 78 -7.43 -0.68 4.24
C VAL A 78 -6.36 0.27 3.74
N CYS A 79 -5.25 0.37 4.48
CA CYS A 79 -4.08 1.13 4.08
C CYS A 79 -2.92 0.17 3.88
N LEU A 80 -2.41 0.09 2.66
CA LEU A 80 -1.23 -0.71 2.33
C LEU A 80 0.02 0.13 2.53
N VAL A 81 0.99 -0.40 3.26
CA VAL A 81 2.23 0.31 3.59
C VAL A 81 3.42 -0.43 3.02
N VAL A 82 4.28 0.30 2.34
CA VAL A 82 5.58 -0.18 1.90
C VAL A 82 6.66 0.74 2.43
N GLY A 83 7.81 0.17 2.73
CA GLY A 83 8.94 0.94 3.23
C GLY A 83 9.81 1.47 2.10
N ASN A 84 10.79 2.29 2.47
CA ASN A 84 11.82 2.69 1.53
C ASN A 84 12.84 1.55 1.34
N GLU A 85 13.66 1.67 0.30
CA GLU A 85 14.60 0.60 -0.09
C GLU A 85 15.74 0.41 0.91
N THR A 86 16.02 1.40 1.73
CA THR A 86 17.16 1.39 2.66
C THR A 86 16.79 0.84 4.04
N SER A 87 15.70 1.31 4.62
CA SER A 87 15.35 1.02 6.02
C SER A 87 14.05 0.21 6.18
N GLY A 88 13.29 0.00 5.11
CA GLY A 88 12.02 -0.71 5.18
C GLY A 88 10.93 0.08 5.89
N VAL A 89 9.91 -0.62 6.35
CA VAL A 89 8.80 -0.01 7.09
C VAL A 89 9.24 0.28 8.52
N PRO A 90 9.02 1.50 9.04
CA PRO A 90 9.41 1.82 10.40
C PRO A 90 8.81 0.87 11.45
N PRO A 91 9.55 0.53 12.51
CA PRO A 91 9.04 -0.38 13.54
C PRO A 91 7.74 0.07 14.19
N GLU A 92 7.53 1.36 14.37
CA GLU A 92 6.31 1.90 14.95
C GLU A 92 5.08 1.55 14.12
N ILE A 93 5.24 1.50 12.79
CA ILE A 93 4.16 1.11 11.87
C ILE A 93 4.00 -0.41 11.87
N ILE A 94 5.11 -1.14 11.84
CA ILE A 94 5.10 -2.61 11.86
C ILE A 94 4.33 -3.14 13.08
N HIS A 95 4.57 -2.56 14.26
CA HIS A 95 3.92 -3.00 15.49
C HIS A 95 2.40 -2.82 15.49
N GLN A 96 1.89 -1.92 14.66
CA GLN A 96 0.46 -1.64 14.54
C GLN A 96 -0.16 -2.22 13.27
N SER A 97 0.61 -3.04 12.54
CA SER A 97 0.22 -3.57 11.25
C SER A 97 -0.01 -5.07 11.30
N GLN A 98 -0.83 -5.55 10.39
CA GLN A 98 -0.69 -6.91 9.91
C GLN A 98 0.38 -6.90 8.83
N VAL A 99 1.28 -7.86 8.85
CA VAL A 99 2.43 -7.86 7.95
C VAL A 99 2.30 -9.03 6.97
N ILE A 100 2.46 -8.72 5.71
CA ILE A 100 2.41 -9.70 4.63
C ILE A 100 3.70 -9.60 3.81
N TYR A 101 4.08 -10.70 3.19
CA TYR A 101 5.23 -10.71 2.30
C TYR A 101 4.87 -11.32 0.95
N ILE A 102 5.59 -10.89 -0.08
CA ILE A 102 5.41 -11.40 -1.44
C ILE A 102 6.35 -12.57 -1.64
N GLU A 103 5.78 -13.73 -1.92
CA GLU A 103 6.57 -14.94 -2.15
C GLU A 103 7.29 -14.84 -3.49
N MET A 104 8.59 -15.11 -3.45
CA MET A 104 9.41 -15.16 -4.65
C MET A 104 10.21 -16.45 -4.65
N PRO A 105 9.91 -17.40 -5.54
CA PRO A 105 10.59 -18.70 -5.55
C PRO A 105 12.01 -18.65 -6.13
N GLY A 106 12.38 -17.53 -6.73
CA GLY A 106 13.71 -17.39 -7.34
C GLY A 106 14.80 -17.01 -6.34
N VAL A 107 16.03 -17.14 -6.79
CA VAL A 107 17.17 -16.63 -6.06
C VAL A 107 17.26 -15.12 -6.31
N GLY A 108 16.80 -14.34 -5.38
CA GLY A 108 16.80 -12.91 -5.52
C GLY A 108 16.48 -12.26 -4.20
N TYR A 109 16.82 -11.00 -4.12
CA TYR A 109 16.54 -10.21 -2.94
C TYR A 109 15.24 -9.47 -3.12
N CYS A 110 14.97 -8.52 -2.28
CA CYS A 110 13.70 -7.81 -2.26
C CYS A 110 13.33 -7.17 -3.59
N LEU A 111 12.05 -7.22 -3.94
CA LEU A 111 11.50 -6.36 -4.98
C LEU A 111 11.71 -4.91 -4.58
N ASN A 112 11.85 -4.00 -5.56
CA ASN A 112 11.87 -2.59 -5.21
C ASN A 112 10.48 -2.16 -4.68
N THR A 113 10.46 -1.06 -3.97
CA THR A 113 9.26 -0.57 -3.28
C THR A 113 8.08 -0.37 -4.23
N ALA A 114 8.32 0.18 -5.42
CA ALA A 114 7.26 0.42 -6.39
C ALA A 114 6.66 -0.89 -6.91
N GLN A 115 7.47 -1.88 -7.18
CA GLN A 115 7.00 -3.19 -7.64
C GLN A 115 6.21 -3.90 -6.53
N ALA A 116 6.71 -3.84 -5.30
CA ALA A 116 5.99 -4.40 -4.15
C ALA A 116 4.63 -3.73 -3.97
N ALA A 117 4.58 -2.40 -4.04
CA ALA A 117 3.33 -1.66 -3.93
C ALA A 117 2.33 -2.06 -5.03
N ASN A 118 2.79 -2.23 -6.26
CA ASN A 118 1.93 -2.65 -7.36
C ASN A 118 1.31 -4.02 -7.12
N LEU A 119 2.09 -4.98 -6.65
CA LEU A 119 1.60 -6.33 -6.39
C LEU A 119 0.60 -6.34 -5.23
N LEU A 120 0.87 -5.60 -4.17
CA LEU A 120 -0.05 -5.49 -3.04
C LEU A 120 -1.36 -4.83 -3.45
N LEU A 121 -1.30 -3.74 -4.21
CA LEU A 121 -2.48 -3.05 -4.70
C LEU A 121 -3.30 -3.94 -5.63
N TYR A 122 -2.65 -4.62 -6.56
CA TYR A 122 -3.33 -5.53 -7.48
C TYR A 122 -4.11 -6.61 -6.73
N GLU A 123 -3.47 -7.29 -5.80
CA GLU A 123 -4.11 -8.36 -5.04
C GLU A 123 -5.24 -7.84 -4.16
N CYS A 124 -5.03 -6.70 -3.51
CA CYS A 124 -6.05 -6.08 -2.68
C CYS A 124 -7.30 -5.70 -3.51
N VAL A 125 -7.11 -5.05 -4.64
CA VAL A 125 -8.21 -4.63 -5.52
C VAL A 125 -8.92 -5.84 -6.12
N LYS A 126 -8.17 -6.86 -6.49
CA LYS A 126 -8.75 -8.11 -6.99
C LYS A 126 -9.69 -8.74 -5.96
N GLN A 127 -9.26 -8.83 -4.71
CA GLN A 127 -10.10 -9.37 -3.64
C GLN A 127 -11.29 -8.46 -3.32
N TYR A 128 -11.10 -7.16 -3.35
CA TYR A 128 -12.19 -6.20 -3.15
C TYR A 128 -13.27 -6.36 -4.22
N ASN A 129 -12.90 -6.40 -5.49
CA ASN A 129 -13.83 -6.57 -6.59
C ASN A 129 -14.59 -7.89 -6.47
N LYS A 130 -13.92 -8.96 -6.09
CA LYS A 130 -14.54 -10.25 -5.87
C LYS A 130 -15.54 -10.20 -4.71
N SER A 131 -15.20 -9.53 -3.61
CA SER A 131 -16.06 -9.40 -2.44
C SER A 131 -17.32 -8.61 -2.73
N GLN A 132 -17.25 -7.65 -3.67
CA GLN A 132 -18.39 -6.83 -4.09
C GLN A 132 -19.17 -7.46 -5.25
N SER A 133 -18.77 -8.65 -5.71
CA SER A 133 -19.36 -9.30 -6.88
C SER A 133 -19.30 -8.44 -8.14
N ILE A 134 -18.25 -7.64 -8.26
CA ILE A 134 -18.00 -6.78 -9.41
C ILE A 134 -17.30 -7.60 -10.50
N ASP A 135 -17.91 -7.66 -11.69
CA ASP A 135 -17.25 -8.18 -12.88
C ASP A 135 -16.49 -7.03 -13.54
N ALA A 136 -15.18 -7.02 -13.35
CA ALA A 136 -14.32 -5.95 -13.85
C ALA A 136 -14.37 -5.83 -15.38
N LEU A 137 -14.65 -6.92 -16.10
CA LEU A 137 -14.72 -6.90 -17.54
C LEU A 137 -16.03 -6.22 -18.02
N SER A 138 -17.14 -6.49 -17.35
CA SER A 138 -18.42 -5.89 -17.73
C SER A 138 -18.45 -4.38 -17.49
N ASP A 139 -17.67 -3.87 -16.55
CA ASP A 139 -17.60 -2.44 -16.26
C ASP A 139 -16.92 -1.65 -17.39
N TYR A 140 -16.15 -2.31 -18.27
CA TYR A 140 -15.46 -1.69 -19.40
C TYR A 140 -16.22 -1.89 -20.72
N LEU A 141 -17.25 -2.70 -20.73
CA LEU A 141 -18.05 -2.98 -21.91
C LEU A 141 -19.34 -2.16 -21.91
#